data_81719c93ac4f0e8e42faf25e9095f37d
#
_entry.id   81719c93ac4f0e8e42faf25e9095f37d
#
_cell.length_a   1.000
_cell.length_b   1.000
_cell.length_c   1.000
_cell.angle_alpha   90.00
_cell.angle_beta   90.00
_cell.angle_gamma   90.00
#
_symmetry.space_group_name_H-M   'P 1'
#
loop_
_entity.id
_entity.type
_entity.pdbx_description
1 polymer ?
#
loop_
_entity_poly.entity_id
_entity_poly.type
_entity_poly.pdbx_seq_one_letter_code
_entity_poly.pdbx_strand_id
1 'polypeptide(L)'
;DLYKQASTPWDWHPTIFQYAKKKNIHCFSSPFDDSAVDFLDSLSAPAYKIASFEIVDIPLIKKASSKNKPLIMSTGVADYNEIGEACDAASKFGADGYALLHCISDYPSHAKDMKLKTIQELKSHFNVPIGLSDHTIGSTVAVAAITLGATIIEKHITLSRLDGGPDSTFSSEPDEFKKLVQDCKNIFKANTSDSNNVSGTSKSNAIFRRSIFVVKDMKKGEVFNKDNIRSIRPGLGLKPKFFDEILGKKASMDLERGEPLSWKKIIT
;
A
#
# COMPACT_ATOMS: atom_id res chain seq x y z
N ASP A 1 -14.14 35.87 5.87
CA ASP A 1 -15.22 35.60 4.90
C ASP A 1 -15.04 34.29 4.12
N LEU A 2 -13.80 33.94 3.70
CA LEU A 2 -13.53 32.70 2.97
C LEU A 2 -13.88 31.44 3.82
N TYR A 3 -13.46 31.38 5.08
CA TYR A 3 -13.77 30.26 5.96
C TYR A 3 -15.28 30.06 6.21
N LYS A 4 -16.04 31.14 6.28
CA LYS A 4 -17.51 31.05 6.41
C LYS A 4 -18.17 30.50 5.14
N GLN A 5 -17.60 30.76 3.96
CA GLN A 5 -18.10 30.20 2.70
C GLN A 5 -17.68 28.75 2.49
N ALA A 6 -16.51 28.36 2.98
CA ALA A 6 -15.95 27.02 2.83
C ALA A 6 -16.44 26.04 3.91
N SER A 7 -16.91 26.55 5.07
CA SER A 7 -17.37 25.66 6.15
C SER A 7 -18.70 25.00 5.82
N THR A 8 -18.82 23.71 6.13
CA THR A 8 -20.09 22.99 6.01
C THR A 8 -21.08 23.51 7.05
N PRO A 9 -22.27 24.00 6.67
CA PRO A 9 -23.30 24.43 7.63
C PRO A 9 -23.65 23.31 8.62
N TRP A 10 -23.78 23.67 9.89
CA TRP A 10 -24.00 22.69 10.95
C TRP A 10 -25.33 21.92 10.80
N ASP A 11 -26.36 22.56 10.30
CA ASP A 11 -27.68 21.98 10.03
C ASP A 11 -27.65 20.88 8.95
N TRP A 12 -26.62 20.83 8.10
CA TRP A 12 -26.45 19.78 7.10
C TRP A 12 -25.91 18.46 7.71
N HIS A 13 -25.09 18.56 8.76
CA HIS A 13 -24.38 17.40 9.33
C HIS A 13 -25.31 16.26 9.73
N PRO A 14 -26.47 16.46 10.44
CA PRO A 14 -27.35 15.37 10.80
C PRO A 14 -27.81 14.54 9.58
N THR A 15 -28.16 15.23 8.49
CA THR A 15 -28.58 14.60 7.24
C THR A 15 -27.44 13.83 6.58
N ILE A 16 -26.24 14.42 6.53
CA ILE A 16 -25.04 13.79 5.95
C ILE A 16 -24.68 12.54 6.74
N PHE A 17 -24.59 12.62 8.06
CA PHE A 17 -24.25 11.48 8.92
C PHE A 17 -25.28 10.36 8.82
N GLN A 18 -26.57 10.69 8.80
CA GLN A 18 -27.63 9.72 8.61
C GLN A 18 -27.55 9.02 7.24
N TYR A 19 -27.25 9.78 6.19
CA TYR A 19 -27.12 9.23 4.84
C TYR A 19 -25.89 8.31 4.73
N ALA A 20 -24.76 8.73 5.27
CA ALA A 20 -23.54 7.92 5.32
C ALA A 20 -23.80 6.59 6.05
N LYS A 21 -24.49 6.64 7.20
CA LYS A 21 -24.89 5.42 7.94
C LYS A 21 -25.75 4.49 7.08
N LYS A 22 -26.72 5.01 6.33
CA LYS A 22 -27.54 4.21 5.38
C LYS A 22 -26.69 3.56 4.28
N LYS A 23 -25.58 4.19 3.89
CA LYS A 23 -24.65 3.69 2.89
C LYS A 23 -23.54 2.81 3.47
N ASN A 24 -23.55 2.58 4.78
CA ASN A 24 -22.53 1.82 5.51
C ASN A 24 -21.12 2.42 5.29
N ILE A 25 -21.04 3.75 5.35
CA ILE A 25 -19.81 4.52 5.25
C ILE A 25 -19.61 5.30 6.55
N HIS A 26 -18.43 5.25 7.14
CA HIS A 26 -18.06 6.08 8.26
C HIS A 26 -17.96 7.55 7.83
N CYS A 27 -18.68 8.41 8.52
CA CYS A 27 -18.64 9.87 8.32
C CYS A 27 -18.10 10.52 9.58
N PHE A 28 -17.10 11.37 9.44
CA PHE A 28 -16.53 12.18 10.51
C PHE A 28 -16.08 13.51 9.93
N SER A 29 -15.66 14.44 10.78
CA SER A 29 -15.29 15.78 10.36
C SER A 29 -14.08 16.30 11.14
N SER A 30 -13.52 17.42 10.68
CA SER A 30 -12.50 18.18 11.40
C SER A 30 -13.18 19.22 12.27
N PRO A 31 -13.11 19.12 13.61
CA PRO A 31 -13.46 20.21 14.50
C PRO A 31 -12.37 21.27 14.51
N PHE A 32 -12.74 22.53 14.63
CA PHE A 32 -11.81 23.65 14.74
C PHE A 32 -11.93 24.40 16.08
N ASP A 33 -12.85 23.96 16.95
CA ASP A 33 -13.02 24.46 18.31
C ASP A 33 -13.75 23.43 19.19
N ASP A 34 -13.84 23.71 20.49
CA ASP A 34 -14.48 22.84 21.48
C ASP A 34 -15.97 22.60 21.17
N SER A 35 -16.68 23.63 20.65
CA SER A 35 -18.11 23.51 20.33
C SER A 35 -18.34 22.56 19.15
N ALA A 36 -17.45 22.58 18.16
CA ALA A 36 -17.48 21.64 17.05
C ALA A 36 -17.21 20.20 17.50
N VAL A 37 -16.30 19.98 18.46
CA VAL A 37 -16.08 18.64 19.06
C VAL A 37 -17.34 18.14 19.73
N ASP A 38 -18.01 18.98 20.57
CA ASP A 38 -19.22 18.59 21.28
C ASP A 38 -20.39 18.35 20.30
N PHE A 39 -20.48 19.15 19.24
CA PHE A 39 -21.47 18.96 18.19
C PHE A 39 -21.27 17.62 17.45
N LEU A 40 -20.06 17.32 17.00
CA LEU A 40 -19.77 16.06 16.32
C LEU A 40 -19.96 14.84 17.24
N ASP A 41 -19.67 14.98 18.53
CA ASP A 41 -19.95 13.95 19.54
C ASP A 41 -21.45 13.67 19.65
N SER A 42 -22.28 14.71 19.66
CA SER A 42 -23.74 14.59 19.66
C SER A 42 -24.30 13.83 18.47
N LEU A 43 -23.60 13.87 17.32
CA LEU A 43 -23.92 13.11 16.11
C LEU A 43 -23.34 11.69 16.11
N SER A 44 -22.66 11.28 17.19
CA SER A 44 -21.98 9.99 17.31
C SER A 44 -20.90 9.80 16.22
N ALA A 45 -20.12 10.83 15.94
CA ALA A 45 -18.99 10.73 15.03
C ALA A 45 -18.06 9.59 15.47
N PRO A 46 -17.64 8.69 14.56
CA PRO A 46 -16.81 7.54 14.90
C PRO A 46 -15.34 7.90 15.14
N ALA A 47 -14.89 9.05 14.69
CA ALA A 47 -13.52 9.54 14.79
C ALA A 47 -13.50 11.07 14.64
N TYR A 48 -12.36 11.71 14.94
CA TYR A 48 -12.12 13.12 14.66
C TYR A 48 -10.89 13.29 13.78
N LYS A 49 -10.95 14.26 12.86
CA LYS A 49 -9.80 14.68 12.06
C LYS A 49 -9.20 15.94 12.66
N ILE A 50 -7.91 15.93 12.91
CA ILE A 50 -7.14 17.14 13.24
C ILE A 50 -6.40 17.55 11.96
N ALA A 51 -6.72 18.71 11.42
CA ALA A 51 -6.10 19.20 10.21
C ALA A 51 -4.65 19.67 10.47
N SER A 52 -3.87 19.88 9.40
CA SER A 52 -2.43 20.19 9.54
C SER A 52 -2.14 21.43 10.37
N PHE A 53 -2.95 22.48 10.22
CA PHE A 53 -2.73 23.72 10.95
C PHE A 53 -3.12 23.64 12.44
N GLU A 54 -3.98 22.69 12.80
CA GLU A 54 -4.48 22.46 14.15
C GLU A 54 -3.64 21.43 14.93
N ILE A 55 -2.61 20.83 14.32
CA ILE A 55 -1.78 19.83 15.02
C ILE A 55 -1.06 20.42 16.26
N VAL A 56 -0.82 21.71 16.28
CA VAL A 56 -0.20 22.43 17.40
C VAL A 56 -1.23 22.95 18.41
N ASP A 57 -2.53 22.81 18.12
CA ASP A 57 -3.61 23.19 19.04
C ASP A 57 -3.83 22.06 20.08
N ILE A 58 -2.93 21.99 21.04
CA ILE A 58 -2.98 21.01 22.13
C ILE A 58 -4.30 21.05 22.92
N PRO A 59 -4.90 22.23 23.25
CA PRO A 59 -6.23 22.30 23.84
C PRO A 59 -7.31 21.57 23.01
N LEU A 60 -7.39 21.83 21.72
CA LEU A 60 -8.34 21.15 20.81
C LEU A 60 -8.12 19.62 20.77
N ILE A 61 -6.85 19.19 20.68
CA ILE A 61 -6.51 17.77 20.69
C ILE A 61 -6.94 17.11 22.00
N LYS A 62 -6.70 17.75 23.13
CA LYS A 62 -7.16 17.26 24.46
C LYS A 62 -8.68 17.12 24.50
N LYS A 63 -9.40 18.13 24.02
CA LYS A 63 -10.87 18.12 23.97
C LYS A 63 -11.39 16.97 23.08
N ALA A 64 -10.86 16.80 21.87
CA ALA A 64 -11.24 15.73 20.97
C ALA A 64 -10.90 14.33 21.55
N SER A 65 -9.72 14.18 22.16
CA SER A 65 -9.29 12.95 22.83
C SER A 65 -10.20 12.54 23.98
N SER A 66 -10.70 13.51 24.76
CA SER A 66 -11.59 13.25 25.91
C SER A 66 -12.92 12.57 25.53
N LYS A 67 -13.22 12.49 24.22
CA LYS A 67 -14.40 11.79 23.71
C LYS A 67 -14.19 10.29 23.50
N ASN A 68 -12.98 9.78 23.80
CA ASN A 68 -12.63 8.35 23.66
C ASN A 68 -12.89 7.79 22.25
N LYS A 69 -12.55 8.57 21.22
CA LYS A 69 -12.63 8.21 19.81
C LYS A 69 -11.26 8.24 19.16
N PRO A 70 -11.05 7.50 18.07
CA PRO A 70 -9.81 7.59 17.29
C PRO A 70 -9.58 9.00 16.73
N LEU A 71 -8.31 9.41 16.69
CA LEU A 71 -7.89 10.65 16.02
C LEU A 71 -7.11 10.35 14.74
N ILE A 72 -7.34 11.14 13.69
CA ILE A 72 -6.53 11.15 12.48
C ILE A 72 -5.90 12.54 12.38
N MET A 73 -4.58 12.64 12.53
CA MET A 73 -3.88 13.92 12.63
C MET A 73 -2.95 14.12 11.44
N SER A 74 -3.12 15.21 10.69
CA SER A 74 -2.23 15.60 9.59
C SER A 74 -1.05 16.42 10.09
N THR A 75 0.16 16.18 9.53
CA THR A 75 1.43 16.70 10.06
C THR A 75 2.09 17.76 9.18
N GLY A 76 1.36 18.35 8.23
CA GLY A 76 1.93 19.10 7.11
C GLY A 76 2.75 20.34 7.45
N VAL A 77 2.56 20.95 8.63
CA VAL A 77 3.25 22.18 9.04
C VAL A 77 4.06 22.02 10.33
N ALA A 78 4.02 20.85 10.94
CA ALA A 78 4.63 20.58 12.24
C ALA A 78 6.02 19.94 12.12
N ASP A 79 6.88 20.23 13.08
CA ASP A 79 8.12 19.50 13.30
C ASP A 79 7.91 18.22 14.16
N TYR A 80 8.97 17.42 14.32
CA TYR A 80 8.87 16.15 15.08
C TYR A 80 8.53 16.35 16.56
N ASN A 81 8.92 17.47 17.18
CA ASN A 81 8.62 17.77 18.58
C ASN A 81 7.14 18.12 18.72
N GLU A 82 6.62 18.98 17.85
CA GLU A 82 5.22 19.39 17.82
C GLU A 82 4.30 18.18 17.55
N ILE A 83 4.68 17.30 16.62
CA ILE A 83 3.95 16.03 16.38
C ILE A 83 3.99 15.16 17.65
N GLY A 84 5.14 15.09 18.34
CA GLY A 84 5.28 14.36 19.60
C GLY A 84 4.35 14.90 20.68
N GLU A 85 4.28 16.21 20.87
CA GLU A 85 3.36 16.87 21.83
C GLU A 85 1.89 16.56 21.52
N ALA A 86 1.51 16.55 20.22
CA ALA A 86 0.17 16.15 19.78
C ALA A 86 -0.14 14.69 20.11
N CYS A 87 0.80 13.79 19.86
CA CYS A 87 0.68 12.35 20.16
C CYS A 87 0.56 12.10 21.66
N ASP A 88 1.37 12.78 22.47
CA ASP A 88 1.32 12.71 23.93
C ASP A 88 -0.02 13.21 24.47
N ALA A 89 -0.53 14.33 23.92
CA ALA A 89 -1.84 14.84 24.28
C ALA A 89 -2.95 13.84 23.92
N ALA A 90 -2.93 13.29 22.70
CA ALA A 90 -3.89 12.28 22.28
C ALA A 90 -3.92 11.06 23.22
N SER A 91 -2.75 10.51 23.51
CA SER A 91 -2.60 9.34 24.40
C SER A 91 -3.05 9.64 25.82
N LYS A 92 -2.60 10.77 26.39
CA LYS A 92 -2.84 11.13 27.78
C LYS A 92 -4.30 11.45 28.08
N PHE A 93 -5.03 12.00 27.11
CA PHE A 93 -6.40 12.50 27.32
C PHE A 93 -7.48 11.56 26.78
N GLY A 94 -7.14 10.32 26.42
CA GLY A 94 -8.10 9.23 26.25
C GLY A 94 -8.52 8.95 24.82
N ALA A 95 -7.77 9.38 23.80
CA ALA A 95 -8.04 8.95 22.42
C ALA A 95 -8.00 7.41 22.32
N ASP A 96 -8.98 6.82 21.64
CA ASP A 96 -9.03 5.38 21.34
C ASP A 96 -8.09 5.05 20.16
N GLY A 97 -6.81 5.40 20.32
CA GLY A 97 -5.79 5.32 19.29
C GLY A 97 -5.74 6.54 18.36
N TYR A 98 -4.67 6.65 17.60
CA TYR A 98 -4.51 7.71 16.59
C TYR A 98 -3.65 7.25 15.43
N ALA A 99 -3.81 7.94 14.30
CA ALA A 99 -2.98 7.80 13.11
C ALA A 99 -2.43 9.16 12.70
N LEU A 100 -1.24 9.16 12.10
CA LEU A 100 -0.61 10.35 11.54
C LEU A 100 -0.68 10.30 10.02
N LEU A 101 -1.03 11.43 9.39
CA LEU A 101 -0.99 11.55 7.95
C LEU A 101 0.16 12.50 7.56
N HIS A 102 1.14 11.97 6.83
CA HIS A 102 2.08 12.84 6.12
C HIS A 102 1.29 13.75 5.18
N CYS A 103 1.62 15.02 5.16
CA CYS A 103 0.88 16.01 4.39
C CYS A 103 1.84 17.11 3.89
N ILE A 104 1.58 17.62 2.70
CA ILE A 104 2.11 18.89 2.21
C ILE A 104 0.92 19.79 1.99
N SER A 105 0.88 20.91 2.73
CA SER A 105 -0.29 21.80 2.77
C SER A 105 -0.27 22.84 1.64
N ASP A 106 0.10 22.43 0.43
CA ASP A 106 -0.03 23.18 -0.82
C ASP A 106 -1.22 22.63 -1.63
N TYR A 107 -2.01 23.53 -2.24
CA TYR A 107 -3.29 23.21 -2.88
C TYR A 107 -3.36 23.74 -4.33
N PRO A 108 -3.01 22.94 -5.39
CA PRO A 108 -2.50 21.55 -5.36
C PRO A 108 -1.02 21.46 -4.95
N SER A 109 -0.64 20.30 -4.40
CA SER A 109 0.76 19.96 -4.18
C SER A 109 1.42 19.43 -5.45
N HIS A 110 2.71 19.69 -5.64
CA HIS A 110 3.50 19.07 -6.70
C HIS A 110 4.16 17.77 -6.23
N ALA A 111 4.16 16.75 -7.08
CA ALA A 111 4.74 15.44 -6.76
C ALA A 111 6.20 15.51 -6.30
N LYS A 112 7.01 16.45 -6.85
CA LYS A 112 8.42 16.66 -6.47
C LYS A 112 8.61 17.10 -5.01
N ASP A 113 7.59 17.74 -4.43
CA ASP A 113 7.66 18.33 -3.08
C ASP A 113 7.09 17.39 -2.00
N MET A 114 6.52 16.26 -2.39
CA MET A 114 5.79 15.35 -1.49
C MET A 114 6.66 14.60 -0.47
N LYS A 115 7.96 14.57 -0.61
CA LYS A 115 8.91 13.98 0.37
C LYS A 115 8.44 12.64 0.96
N LEU A 116 7.97 11.72 0.12
CA LEU A 116 7.26 10.50 0.56
C LEU A 116 8.06 9.60 1.52
N LYS A 117 9.40 9.73 1.58
CA LYS A 117 10.23 9.02 2.56
C LYS A 117 9.86 9.35 4.00
N THR A 118 9.30 10.53 4.26
CA THR A 118 8.82 10.96 5.58
C THR A 118 7.77 9.99 6.15
N ILE A 119 7.02 9.26 5.30
CA ILE A 119 6.08 8.20 5.75
C ILE A 119 6.83 7.11 6.53
N GLN A 120 7.99 6.67 6.05
CA GLN A 120 8.81 5.67 6.73
C GLN A 120 9.48 6.23 7.99
N GLU A 121 9.91 7.50 7.94
CA GLU A 121 10.51 8.20 9.08
C GLU A 121 9.47 8.37 10.21
N LEU A 122 8.27 8.86 9.91
CA LEU A 122 7.17 8.96 10.88
C LEU A 122 6.82 7.60 11.49
N LYS A 123 6.75 6.55 10.66
CA LYS A 123 6.45 5.20 11.13
C LYS A 123 7.51 4.68 12.10
N SER A 124 8.78 4.91 11.81
CA SER A 124 9.88 4.47 12.68
C SER A 124 9.96 5.27 13.98
N HIS A 125 9.58 6.55 13.93
CA HIS A 125 9.69 7.46 15.09
C HIS A 125 8.53 7.30 16.07
N PHE A 126 7.28 7.23 15.55
CA PHE A 126 6.08 7.25 16.39
C PHE A 126 5.44 5.86 16.58
N ASN A 127 5.78 4.88 15.77
CA ASN A 127 5.26 3.50 15.84
C ASN A 127 3.72 3.42 15.87
N VAL A 128 3.05 4.26 15.08
CA VAL A 128 1.59 4.31 14.91
C VAL A 128 1.24 4.09 13.44
N PRO A 129 -0.04 3.84 13.09
CA PRO A 129 -0.47 3.83 11.70
C PRO A 129 -0.15 5.16 11.03
N ILE A 130 0.53 5.10 9.87
CA ILE A 130 0.87 6.28 9.07
C ILE A 130 0.09 6.24 7.76
N GLY A 131 -0.38 7.41 7.33
CA GLY A 131 -1.06 7.62 6.06
C GLY A 131 -0.48 8.80 5.29
N LEU A 132 -1.19 9.15 4.22
CA LEU A 132 -0.92 10.32 3.39
C LEU A 132 -2.19 11.14 3.23
N SER A 133 -2.13 12.44 3.51
CA SER A 133 -3.10 13.44 3.06
C SER A 133 -2.58 14.02 1.75
N ASP A 134 -3.22 13.63 0.64
CA ASP A 134 -2.72 13.83 -0.72
C ASP A 134 -3.48 14.93 -1.46
N HIS A 135 -2.80 16.04 -1.71
CA HIS A 135 -3.29 17.18 -2.48
C HIS A 135 -2.74 17.23 -3.92
N THR A 136 -2.07 16.15 -4.38
CA THR A 136 -1.57 16.09 -5.76
C THR A 136 -2.70 15.68 -6.73
N ILE A 137 -2.52 15.97 -8.01
CA ILE A 137 -3.45 15.53 -9.05
C ILE A 137 -3.17 14.05 -9.39
N GLY A 138 -4.23 13.26 -9.54
CA GLY A 138 -4.14 11.84 -9.92
C GLY A 138 -3.87 10.90 -8.74
N SER A 139 -3.48 9.63 -9.02
CA SER A 139 -3.33 8.55 -8.03
C SER A 139 -1.88 8.13 -7.77
N THR A 140 -0.92 8.62 -8.56
CA THR A 140 0.46 8.12 -8.57
C THR A 140 1.15 8.27 -7.21
N VAL A 141 0.99 9.43 -6.57
CA VAL A 141 1.60 9.72 -5.27
C VAL A 141 0.99 8.87 -4.16
N ALA A 142 -0.33 8.72 -4.14
CA ALA A 142 -1.03 7.86 -3.18
C ALA A 142 -0.61 6.38 -3.31
N VAL A 143 -0.49 5.86 -4.54
CA VAL A 143 0.00 4.49 -4.81
C VAL A 143 1.44 4.32 -4.31
N ALA A 144 2.31 5.30 -4.56
CA ALA A 144 3.69 5.29 -4.05
C ALA A 144 3.74 5.31 -2.51
N ALA A 145 2.86 6.09 -1.87
CA ALA A 145 2.75 6.14 -0.41
C ALA A 145 2.39 4.77 0.20
N ILE A 146 1.45 4.03 -0.39
CA ILE A 146 1.11 2.66 0.05
C ILE A 146 2.33 1.75 -0.04
N THR A 147 3.14 1.87 -1.10
CA THR A 147 4.39 1.10 -1.26
C THR A 147 5.39 1.38 -0.14
N LEU A 148 5.41 2.62 0.37
CA LEU A 148 6.27 3.06 1.48
C LEU A 148 5.67 2.77 2.87
N GLY A 149 4.51 2.12 2.92
CA GLY A 149 3.89 1.66 4.16
C GLY A 149 2.75 2.53 4.70
N ALA A 150 2.24 3.47 3.90
CA ALA A 150 1.01 4.17 4.25
C ALA A 150 -0.18 3.19 4.29
N THR A 151 -1.02 3.33 5.30
CA THR A 151 -2.22 2.50 5.51
C THR A 151 -3.51 3.28 5.33
N ILE A 152 -3.42 4.60 5.26
CA ILE A 152 -4.53 5.53 5.09
C ILE A 152 -4.18 6.49 3.95
N ILE A 153 -5.12 6.73 3.04
CA ILE A 153 -5.03 7.78 2.03
C ILE A 153 -6.22 8.70 2.20
N GLU A 154 -5.95 9.98 2.39
CA GLU A 154 -6.93 11.05 2.40
C GLU A 154 -6.82 11.83 1.08
N LYS A 155 -7.95 12.14 0.45
CA LYS A 155 -7.98 12.78 -0.87
C LYS A 155 -9.24 13.63 -1.03
N HIS A 156 -9.09 14.83 -1.58
CA HIS A 156 -10.23 15.67 -1.95
C HIS A 156 -11.04 15.03 -3.09
N ILE A 157 -12.36 15.15 -3.01
CA ILE A 157 -13.30 14.65 -4.03
C ILE A 157 -14.32 15.73 -4.38
N THR A 158 -14.69 15.82 -5.66
CA THR A 158 -15.80 16.64 -6.18
C THR A 158 -16.63 15.80 -7.15
N LEU A 159 -17.89 16.16 -7.36
CA LEU A 159 -18.71 15.51 -8.39
C LEU A 159 -18.25 15.92 -9.79
N SER A 160 -17.97 17.21 -9.97
CA SER A 160 -17.42 17.77 -11.20
C SER A 160 -16.58 19.00 -10.87
N ARG A 161 -15.38 19.10 -11.45
CA ARG A 161 -14.54 20.30 -11.32
C ARG A 161 -15.18 21.53 -11.95
N LEU A 162 -16.10 21.33 -12.90
CA LEU A 162 -16.84 22.40 -13.57
C LEU A 162 -17.85 23.08 -12.64
N ASP A 163 -18.26 22.42 -11.55
CA ASP A 163 -19.18 22.98 -10.56
C ASP A 163 -18.50 24.11 -9.74
N GLY A 164 -17.18 24.23 -9.82
CA GLY A 164 -16.41 25.24 -9.10
C GLY A 164 -16.26 24.93 -7.61
N GLY A 165 -15.78 25.92 -6.86
CA GLY A 165 -15.49 25.83 -5.42
C GLY A 165 -13.99 25.94 -5.12
N PRO A 166 -13.62 26.22 -3.86
CA PRO A 166 -12.23 26.51 -3.48
C PRO A 166 -11.25 25.43 -3.86
N ASP A 167 -11.64 24.15 -3.68
CA ASP A 167 -10.76 22.99 -3.82
C ASP A 167 -11.07 22.16 -5.08
N SER A 168 -12.02 22.58 -5.91
CA SER A 168 -12.51 21.79 -7.05
C SER A 168 -11.43 21.45 -8.06
N THR A 169 -10.51 22.37 -8.32
CA THR A 169 -9.51 22.26 -9.40
C THR A 169 -8.56 21.10 -9.24
N PHE A 170 -8.25 20.69 -8.00
CA PHE A 170 -7.36 19.57 -7.70
C PHE A 170 -8.09 18.36 -7.08
N SER A 171 -9.37 18.49 -6.76
CA SER A 171 -10.20 17.38 -6.26
C SER A 171 -10.37 16.29 -7.31
N SER A 172 -10.39 15.06 -6.88
CA SER A 172 -10.66 13.91 -7.76
C SER A 172 -12.14 13.85 -8.12
N GLU A 173 -12.46 13.60 -9.37
CA GLU A 173 -13.81 13.24 -9.81
C GLU A 173 -14.12 11.77 -9.52
N PRO A 174 -15.40 11.32 -9.55
CA PRO A 174 -15.79 9.99 -9.09
C PRO A 174 -15.04 8.84 -9.75
N ASP A 175 -14.79 8.89 -11.05
CA ASP A 175 -14.07 7.83 -11.77
C ASP A 175 -12.57 7.83 -11.43
N GLU A 176 -11.98 8.99 -11.23
CA GLU A 176 -10.59 9.12 -10.77
C GLU A 176 -10.44 8.59 -9.34
N PHE A 177 -11.39 8.90 -8.45
CA PHE A 177 -11.39 8.40 -7.08
C PHE A 177 -11.60 6.88 -7.05
N LYS A 178 -12.50 6.35 -7.88
CA LYS A 178 -12.69 4.90 -8.03
C LYS A 178 -11.40 4.22 -8.49
N LYS A 179 -10.71 4.81 -9.47
CA LYS A 179 -9.41 4.31 -9.93
C LYS A 179 -8.36 4.36 -8.83
N LEU A 180 -8.25 5.46 -8.08
CA LEU A 180 -7.37 5.61 -6.93
C LEU A 180 -7.58 4.47 -5.92
N VAL A 181 -8.82 4.21 -5.51
CA VAL A 181 -9.16 3.14 -4.56
C VAL A 181 -8.72 1.77 -5.10
N GLN A 182 -8.96 1.51 -6.39
CA GLN A 182 -8.58 0.24 -7.01
C GLN A 182 -7.07 0.08 -7.08
N ASP A 183 -6.34 1.12 -7.47
CA ASP A 183 -4.88 1.11 -7.59
C ASP A 183 -4.23 0.90 -6.20
N CYS A 184 -4.70 1.62 -5.18
CA CYS A 184 -4.23 1.45 -3.80
C CYS A 184 -4.47 0.03 -3.27
N LYS A 185 -5.65 -0.55 -3.52
CA LYS A 185 -5.96 -1.93 -3.14
C LYS A 185 -5.07 -2.95 -3.85
N ASN A 186 -4.79 -2.74 -5.13
CA ASN A 186 -3.95 -3.64 -5.92
C ASN A 186 -2.50 -3.62 -5.43
N ILE A 187 -1.94 -2.43 -5.19
CA ILE A 187 -0.56 -2.32 -4.71
C ILE A 187 -0.42 -2.83 -3.27
N PHE A 188 -1.40 -2.60 -2.41
CA PHE A 188 -1.42 -3.16 -1.07
C PHE A 188 -1.37 -4.69 -1.10
N LYS A 189 -2.20 -5.34 -1.93
CA LYS A 189 -2.17 -6.80 -2.12
C LYS A 189 -0.84 -7.29 -2.66
N ALA A 190 -0.24 -6.55 -3.60
CA ALA A 190 1.06 -6.90 -4.17
C ALA A 190 2.18 -6.84 -3.11
N ASN A 191 2.13 -5.87 -2.20
CA ASN A 191 3.12 -5.69 -1.14
C ASN A 191 2.94 -6.68 0.03
N THR A 192 1.71 -7.15 0.28
CA THR A 192 1.38 -8.03 1.42
C THR A 192 1.32 -9.50 1.05
N SER A 193 1.46 -9.85 -0.24
CA SER A 193 1.56 -11.24 -0.67
C SER A 193 2.83 -11.88 -0.10
N ASP A 194 2.70 -13.06 0.54
CA ASP A 194 3.79 -13.82 1.16
C ASP A 194 4.99 -13.97 0.21
N SER A 195 6.08 -13.30 0.52
CA SER A 195 7.31 -13.25 -0.28
C SER A 195 8.36 -14.29 0.16
N ASN A 196 7.97 -15.38 0.83
CA ASN A 196 8.90 -16.41 1.26
C ASN A 196 9.62 -17.14 0.11
N ASN A 197 9.29 -16.82 -1.14
CA ASN A 197 9.97 -17.29 -2.33
C ASN A 197 10.23 -16.15 -3.31
N VAL A 198 11.47 -15.83 -3.56
CA VAL A 198 11.92 -14.91 -4.64
C VAL A 198 11.41 -15.37 -6.02
N SER A 199 11.07 -16.64 -6.17
CA SER A 199 10.39 -17.17 -7.34
C SER A 199 8.88 -16.98 -7.21
N GLY A 200 8.35 -15.85 -7.66
CA GLY A 200 6.91 -15.55 -7.74
C GLY A 200 6.13 -16.45 -8.71
N THR A 201 6.66 -17.60 -9.06
CA THR A 201 6.00 -18.57 -9.94
C THR A 201 5.40 -19.70 -9.12
N SER A 202 4.11 -20.00 -9.35
CA SER A 202 3.48 -21.20 -8.80
C SER A 202 4.34 -22.44 -9.10
N LYS A 203 4.35 -23.43 -8.20
CA LYS A 203 5.07 -24.71 -8.40
C LYS A 203 4.71 -25.35 -9.76
N SER A 204 3.50 -25.10 -10.30
CA SER A 204 3.06 -25.57 -11.60
C SER A 204 3.89 -25.03 -12.78
N ASN A 205 4.45 -23.83 -12.68
CA ASN A 205 5.28 -23.26 -13.74
C ASN A 205 6.71 -23.78 -13.75
N ALA A 206 7.13 -24.56 -12.74
CA ALA A 206 8.44 -25.19 -12.72
C ALA A 206 8.65 -26.17 -13.89
N ILE A 207 7.56 -26.73 -14.44
CA ILE A 207 7.59 -27.59 -15.61
C ILE A 207 8.16 -26.89 -16.86
N PHE A 208 8.01 -25.57 -16.98
CA PHE A 208 8.56 -24.79 -18.11
C PHE A 208 10.06 -24.49 -17.99
N ARG A 209 10.71 -24.91 -16.91
CA ARG A 209 12.15 -24.80 -16.75
C ARG A 209 12.87 -25.74 -17.72
N ARG A 210 14.16 -25.48 -17.94
CA ARG A 210 15.01 -26.42 -18.69
C ARG A 210 15.51 -27.52 -17.78
N SER A 211 15.71 -28.69 -18.36
CA SER A 211 16.42 -29.82 -17.75
C SER A 211 17.20 -30.59 -18.81
N ILE A 212 18.01 -31.54 -18.39
CA ILE A 212 18.85 -32.31 -19.30
C ILE A 212 18.06 -33.47 -19.85
N PHE A 213 18.03 -33.59 -21.16
CA PHE A 213 17.36 -34.67 -21.90
C PHE A 213 18.35 -35.39 -22.82
N VAL A 214 18.11 -36.68 -23.04
CA VAL A 214 18.69 -37.46 -24.13
C VAL A 214 18.11 -37.00 -25.45
N VAL A 215 18.95 -36.66 -26.44
CA VAL A 215 18.53 -36.16 -27.76
C VAL A 215 18.90 -37.07 -28.91
N LYS A 216 19.62 -38.19 -28.64
CA LYS A 216 19.86 -39.31 -29.53
C LYS A 216 19.76 -40.59 -28.70
N ASP A 217 19.27 -41.71 -29.32
CA ASP A 217 19.28 -43.01 -28.69
C ASP A 217 20.69 -43.40 -28.27
N MET A 218 20.81 -43.97 -27.10
CA MET A 218 22.10 -44.36 -26.51
C MET A 218 22.03 -45.81 -25.97
N LYS A 219 23.14 -46.56 -26.12
CA LYS A 219 23.30 -47.88 -25.55
C LYS A 219 23.94 -47.81 -24.17
N LYS A 220 23.66 -48.82 -23.32
CA LYS A 220 24.33 -48.97 -22.06
C LYS A 220 25.86 -48.94 -22.23
N GLY A 221 26.52 -48.12 -21.41
CA GLY A 221 27.96 -47.92 -21.45
C GLY A 221 28.43 -46.83 -22.43
N GLU A 222 27.56 -46.26 -23.25
CA GLU A 222 27.89 -45.17 -24.14
C GLU A 222 28.14 -43.86 -23.35
N VAL A 223 29.06 -43.05 -23.83
CA VAL A 223 29.53 -41.84 -23.14
C VAL A 223 28.62 -40.65 -23.46
N PHE A 224 28.18 -39.94 -22.43
CA PHE A 224 27.45 -38.69 -22.58
C PHE A 224 28.32 -37.56 -23.15
N ASN A 225 27.85 -36.92 -24.22
CA ASN A 225 28.53 -35.82 -24.90
C ASN A 225 27.52 -34.79 -25.36
N LYS A 226 28.01 -33.68 -25.95
CA LYS A 226 27.18 -32.56 -26.42
C LYS A 226 26.27 -32.91 -27.60
N ASP A 227 26.45 -34.06 -28.25
CA ASP A 227 25.63 -34.50 -29.37
C ASP A 227 24.46 -35.38 -28.95
N ASN A 228 24.56 -36.08 -27.81
CA ASN A 228 23.54 -37.04 -27.34
C ASN A 228 22.74 -36.55 -26.12
N ILE A 229 23.18 -35.50 -25.40
CA ILE A 229 22.40 -34.83 -24.36
C ILE A 229 22.26 -33.33 -24.63
N ARG A 230 21.18 -32.73 -24.16
CA ARG A 230 20.93 -31.31 -24.31
C ARG A 230 20.10 -30.74 -23.18
N SER A 231 20.34 -29.47 -22.82
CA SER A 231 19.50 -28.72 -21.90
C SER A 231 18.31 -28.13 -22.66
N ILE A 232 17.12 -28.70 -22.50
CA ILE A 232 15.88 -28.29 -23.17
C ILE A 232 14.72 -28.27 -22.19
N ARG A 233 13.53 -27.82 -22.61
CA ARG A 233 12.29 -27.94 -21.85
C ARG A 233 11.60 -29.26 -22.20
N PRO A 234 10.80 -29.81 -21.25
CA PRO A 234 10.37 -29.32 -19.93
C PRO A 234 11.34 -29.63 -18.79
N GLY A 235 10.99 -29.20 -17.57
CA GLY A 235 11.80 -29.35 -16.34
C GLY A 235 11.63 -30.72 -15.65
N LEU A 236 11.65 -31.81 -16.41
CA LEU A 236 11.42 -33.19 -15.90
C LEU A 236 12.69 -33.94 -15.57
N GLY A 237 13.85 -33.50 -16.06
CA GLY A 237 15.14 -34.14 -15.85
C GLY A 237 16.05 -33.39 -14.87
N LEU A 238 17.32 -33.81 -14.84
CA LEU A 238 18.37 -33.15 -14.03
C LEU A 238 18.50 -31.68 -14.41
N LYS A 239 18.80 -30.86 -13.39
CA LYS A 239 18.97 -29.42 -13.60
C LYS A 239 20.14 -29.14 -14.55
N PRO A 240 20.08 -28.11 -15.40
CA PRO A 240 21.15 -27.78 -16.35
C PRO A 240 22.52 -27.58 -15.72
N LYS A 241 22.60 -27.17 -14.45
CA LYS A 241 23.86 -26.98 -13.73
C LYS A 241 24.74 -28.24 -13.63
N PHE A 242 24.15 -29.41 -13.84
CA PHE A 242 24.86 -30.68 -13.83
C PHE A 242 25.36 -31.09 -15.22
N PHE A 243 25.17 -30.28 -16.25
CA PHE A 243 25.48 -30.65 -17.62
C PHE A 243 26.95 -31.01 -17.80
N ASP A 244 27.84 -30.17 -17.33
CA ASP A 244 29.30 -30.38 -17.47
C ASP A 244 29.81 -31.59 -16.60
N GLU A 245 29.15 -31.82 -15.46
CA GLU A 245 29.46 -32.98 -14.59
C GLU A 245 29.09 -34.32 -15.24
N ILE A 246 28.10 -34.31 -16.12
CA ILE A 246 27.59 -35.51 -16.80
C ILE A 246 28.40 -35.85 -18.04
N LEU A 247 28.98 -34.84 -18.72
CA LEU A 247 29.84 -35.05 -19.89
C LEU A 247 30.99 -36.02 -19.53
N GLY A 248 31.22 -37.00 -20.38
CA GLY A 248 32.26 -38.02 -20.18
C GLY A 248 31.87 -39.20 -19.29
N LYS A 249 30.74 -39.14 -18.54
CA LYS A 249 30.19 -40.30 -17.82
C LYS A 249 29.47 -41.24 -18.79
N LYS A 250 29.14 -42.47 -18.34
CA LYS A 250 28.54 -43.51 -19.17
C LYS A 250 27.07 -43.74 -18.80
N ALA A 251 26.27 -44.11 -19.79
CA ALA A 251 24.87 -44.53 -19.58
C ALA A 251 24.83 -45.85 -18.82
N SER A 252 24.00 -45.96 -17.79
CA SER A 252 23.82 -47.18 -16.99
C SER A 252 22.87 -48.19 -17.63
N MET A 253 22.09 -47.78 -18.64
CA MET A 253 21.11 -48.57 -19.39
C MET A 253 20.94 -47.99 -20.78
N ASP A 254 20.21 -48.68 -21.66
CA ASP A 254 19.77 -48.14 -22.93
C ASP A 254 18.82 -46.97 -22.68
N LEU A 255 18.99 -45.88 -23.44
CA LEU A 255 18.22 -44.65 -23.31
C LEU A 255 17.67 -44.23 -24.66
N GLU A 256 16.42 -43.77 -24.70
CA GLU A 256 15.77 -43.33 -25.90
C GLU A 256 15.80 -41.78 -26.05
N ARG A 257 15.80 -41.30 -27.26
CA ARG A 257 15.64 -39.88 -27.55
C ARG A 257 14.34 -39.33 -26.94
N GLY A 258 14.44 -38.24 -26.22
CA GLY A 258 13.32 -37.60 -25.55
C GLY A 258 13.18 -37.97 -24.07
N GLU A 259 14.00 -38.88 -23.56
CA GLU A 259 13.98 -39.20 -22.14
C GLU A 259 14.63 -38.10 -21.27
N PRO A 260 13.99 -37.68 -20.16
CA PRO A 260 14.62 -36.83 -19.17
C PRO A 260 15.72 -37.62 -18.44
N LEU A 261 16.90 -36.98 -18.27
CA LEU A 261 18.03 -37.62 -17.60
C LEU A 261 17.88 -37.55 -16.08
N SER A 262 18.23 -38.64 -15.42
CA SER A 262 18.28 -38.70 -13.95
C SER A 262 19.58 -39.38 -13.52
N TRP A 263 20.01 -39.21 -12.26
CA TRP A 263 21.23 -39.86 -11.75
C TRP A 263 21.22 -41.36 -11.84
N LYS A 264 20.03 -41.99 -11.80
CA LYS A 264 19.89 -43.47 -11.98
C LYS A 264 20.29 -43.94 -13.37
N LYS A 265 20.27 -43.08 -14.37
CA LYS A 265 20.63 -43.36 -15.77
C LYS A 265 22.13 -43.14 -16.06
N ILE A 266 22.92 -42.80 -15.07
CA ILE A 266 24.33 -42.43 -15.19
C ILE A 266 25.18 -43.36 -14.33
N ILE A 267 26.24 -43.91 -14.91
CA ILE A 267 27.28 -44.62 -14.13
C ILE A 267 28.18 -43.55 -13.50
N THR A 268 28.20 -43.52 -12.19
CA THR A 268 29.05 -42.59 -11.40
C THR A 268 30.50 -42.99 -11.41
#